data_2c88fc4152ee3bc2325007954128543e
#
_entry.id   2c88fc4152ee3bc2325007954128543e
#
_cell.length_a   1.000
_cell.length_b   1.000
_cell.length_c   1.000
_cell.angle_alpha   90.00
_cell.angle_beta   90.00
_cell.angle_gamma   90.00
#
_symmetry.space_group_name_H-M   'P 1'
#
loop_
_entity.id
_entity.type
_entity.pdbx_description
1 polymer ?
#
loop_
_entity_poly.entity_id
_entity_poly.type
_entity_poly.pdbx_seq_one_letter_code
_entity_poly.pdbx_strand_id
1 'polypeptide(L)'
;MIGILGGMGTQAGLDFCNKLAVLNRGKIDQEYPLFLLYNKSNIPGRPESIGSQTKNLSNKSTNKNSKIKYERVLRSLLKGCKLLEKNKCRFIVIPCNTAHYWYDDLQKKINIPIINMPKEVFKFTKKNCKKNSKVGLLATEGTLKTGVYNNFFDEEYNLLKPSDDRPQCGFVRAPDQPR
;
A
#
# COMPACT_ATOMS: atom_id res chain seq x y z
N MET A 1 -11.08 16.42 6.76
CA MET A 1 -10.92 15.10 7.40
C MET A 1 -10.11 14.20 6.49
N ILE A 2 -9.18 13.43 7.03
CA ILE A 2 -8.36 12.45 6.32
C ILE A 2 -9.08 11.11 6.33
N GLY A 3 -9.21 10.42 5.18
CA GLY A 3 -9.73 9.06 5.11
C GLY A 3 -8.59 8.05 5.16
N ILE A 4 -8.68 7.05 6.04
CA ILE A 4 -7.67 5.99 6.16
C ILE A 4 -8.34 4.64 5.91
N LEU A 5 -7.99 3.96 4.83
CA LEU A 5 -8.46 2.61 4.54
C LEU A 5 -7.46 1.59 5.08
N GLY A 6 -7.71 1.10 6.28
CA GLY A 6 -6.93 0.07 6.96
C GLY A 6 -7.44 -1.36 6.73
N GLY A 7 -6.96 -2.30 7.53
CA GLY A 7 -7.38 -3.70 7.52
C GLY A 7 -6.53 -4.63 6.63
N MET A 8 -5.39 -4.14 6.11
CA MET A 8 -4.53 -4.89 5.18
C MET A 8 -3.01 -4.90 5.56
N GLY A 9 -2.50 -5.03 6.79
CA GLY A 9 -3.17 -5.47 8.01
C GLY A 9 -3.68 -4.34 8.90
N THR A 10 -4.42 -4.78 9.87
CA THR A 10 -5.00 -3.90 10.89
C THR A 10 -3.93 -3.12 11.63
N GLN A 11 -2.87 -3.80 12.07
CA GLN A 11 -1.78 -3.16 12.82
C GLN A 11 -1.10 -2.03 12.04
N ALA A 12 -0.91 -2.19 10.72
CA ALA A 12 -0.34 -1.13 9.89
C ALA A 12 -1.26 0.12 9.82
N GLY A 13 -2.58 -0.08 9.82
CA GLY A 13 -3.54 1.02 9.88
C GLY A 13 -3.51 1.77 11.20
N LEU A 14 -3.43 1.03 12.32
CA LEU A 14 -3.34 1.61 13.66
C LEU A 14 -2.01 2.34 13.88
N ASP A 15 -0.89 1.76 13.46
CA ASP A 15 0.42 2.39 13.52
C ASP A 15 0.47 3.68 12.68
N PHE A 16 -0.15 3.69 11.51
CA PHE A 16 -0.29 4.91 10.71
C PHE A 16 -1.06 6.00 11.46
N CYS A 17 -2.19 5.66 12.09
CA CYS A 17 -2.97 6.64 12.89
C CYS A 17 -2.17 7.18 14.07
N ASN A 18 -1.44 6.32 14.77
CA ASN A 18 -0.58 6.72 15.87
C ASN A 18 0.52 7.68 15.40
N LYS A 19 1.22 7.35 14.30
CA LYS A 19 2.23 8.22 13.71
C LYS A 19 1.65 9.55 13.21
N LEU A 20 0.45 9.52 12.65
CA LEU A 20 -0.25 10.74 12.22
C LEU A 20 -0.49 11.68 13.41
N ALA A 21 -0.94 11.15 14.55
CA ALA A 21 -1.14 11.94 15.77
C ALA A 21 0.19 12.44 16.35
N VAL A 22 1.20 11.58 16.46
CA VAL A 22 2.51 11.94 17.03
C VAL A 22 3.24 13.01 16.21
N LEU A 23 3.23 12.89 14.88
CA LEU A 23 3.91 13.82 13.97
C LEU A 23 3.17 15.17 13.80
N ASN A 24 1.90 15.21 14.17
CA ASN A 24 1.07 16.42 14.08
C ASN A 24 0.49 16.77 15.47
N ARG A 25 1.33 16.69 16.49
CA ARG A 25 0.93 16.93 17.86
C ARG A 25 0.47 18.38 18.06
N GLY A 26 -0.78 18.54 18.45
CA GLY A 26 -1.35 19.81 18.89
C GLY A 26 -1.05 20.08 20.37
N LYS A 27 -1.22 21.32 20.79
CA LYS A 27 -1.20 21.74 22.20
C LYS A 27 -2.49 21.37 22.92
N ILE A 28 -3.59 21.36 22.18
CA ILE A 28 -4.94 20.99 22.62
C ILE A 28 -5.53 19.98 21.65
N ASP A 29 -6.56 19.24 22.07
CA ASP A 29 -7.17 18.16 21.27
C ASP A 29 -7.70 18.63 19.91
N GLN A 30 -8.20 19.86 19.81
CA GLN A 30 -8.76 20.45 18.60
C GLN A 30 -7.74 20.73 17.49
N GLU A 31 -6.46 20.76 17.81
CA GLU A 31 -5.37 20.97 16.85
C GLU A 31 -4.89 19.66 16.19
N TYR A 32 -5.30 18.49 16.71
CA TYR A 32 -4.94 17.21 16.09
C TYR A 32 -5.67 17.03 14.75
N PRO A 33 -5.05 16.30 13.82
CA PRO A 33 -5.64 16.07 12.50
C PRO A 33 -6.93 15.25 12.60
N LEU A 34 -8.00 15.78 12.06
CA LEU A 34 -9.28 15.07 11.96
C LEU A 34 -9.18 13.94 10.92
N PHE A 35 -9.35 12.68 11.34
CA PHE A 35 -9.33 11.53 10.45
C PHE A 35 -10.43 10.52 10.74
N LEU A 36 -10.75 9.72 9.73
CA LEU A 36 -11.66 8.57 9.80
C LEU A 36 -10.88 7.31 9.39
N LEU A 37 -10.65 6.40 10.33
CA LEU A 37 -10.10 5.07 10.05
C LEU A 37 -11.24 4.08 9.76
N TYR A 38 -11.29 3.58 8.54
CA TYR A 38 -12.10 2.41 8.20
C TYR A 38 -11.22 1.17 8.13
N ASN A 39 -11.16 0.41 9.23
CA ASN A 39 -10.41 -0.84 9.30
C ASN A 39 -11.19 -1.99 8.69
N LYS A 40 -11.05 -2.18 7.37
CA LYS A 40 -11.75 -3.20 6.57
C LYS A 40 -10.93 -4.47 6.49
N SER A 41 -10.92 -5.29 7.55
CA SER A 41 -10.12 -6.52 7.66
C SER A 41 -10.57 -7.66 6.72
N ASN A 42 -11.78 -7.59 6.18
CA ASN A 42 -12.34 -8.60 5.27
C ASN A 42 -12.03 -8.35 3.78
N ILE A 43 -11.02 -7.53 3.47
CA ILE A 43 -10.49 -7.42 2.11
C ILE A 43 -9.75 -8.72 1.77
N PRO A 44 -10.04 -9.37 0.62
CA PRO A 44 -9.39 -10.63 0.26
C PRO A 44 -7.87 -10.55 0.19
N GLY A 45 -7.18 -11.67 0.36
CA GLY A 45 -5.73 -11.76 0.29
C GLY A 45 -5.17 -11.16 -1.01
N ARG A 46 -4.22 -10.20 -0.88
CA ARG A 46 -3.62 -9.51 -2.03
C ARG A 46 -2.60 -10.39 -2.75
N PRO A 47 -1.68 -11.12 -2.08
CA PRO A 47 -0.72 -11.99 -2.76
C PRO A 47 -1.36 -13.04 -3.66
N GLU A 48 -2.43 -13.66 -3.20
CA GLU A 48 -3.18 -14.68 -3.95
C GLU A 48 -3.95 -14.11 -5.14
N SER A 49 -4.18 -12.80 -5.15
CA SER A 49 -4.96 -12.09 -6.17
C SER A 49 -4.06 -11.40 -7.21
N ILE A 50 -2.76 -11.37 -6.95
CA ILE A 50 -1.73 -10.98 -7.88
C ILE A 50 -1.36 -12.24 -8.63
N GLY A 51 -2.10 -12.58 -9.67
CA GLY A 51 -1.77 -13.72 -10.52
C GLY A 51 -0.35 -13.60 -11.07
N SER A 52 0.19 -14.68 -11.63
CA SER A 52 1.48 -14.75 -12.33
C SER A 52 1.53 -13.84 -13.59
N GLN A 53 1.05 -12.62 -13.47
CA GLN A 53 1.26 -11.55 -14.44
C GLN A 53 2.65 -10.96 -14.20
N THR A 54 3.69 -11.74 -14.47
CA THR A 54 4.94 -11.15 -14.95
C THR A 54 4.57 -10.32 -16.16
N LYS A 55 5.03 -9.06 -16.18
CA LYS A 55 4.89 -8.11 -17.30
C LYS A 55 5.65 -8.61 -18.54
N ASN A 56 5.31 -9.76 -19.07
CA ASN A 56 5.69 -10.17 -20.43
C ASN A 56 4.49 -9.89 -21.32
N LEU A 57 4.53 -8.75 -21.99
CA LEU A 57 3.52 -8.23 -22.92
C LEU A 57 3.23 -9.14 -24.13
N SER A 58 3.76 -10.36 -24.19
CA SER A 58 3.67 -11.22 -25.38
C SER A 58 2.78 -12.46 -25.25
N ASN A 59 2.24 -12.79 -24.06
CA ASN A 59 1.36 -13.97 -23.94
C ASN A 59 -0.02 -13.64 -23.40
N LYS A 60 -1.00 -13.61 -24.30
CA LYS A 60 -2.45 -13.45 -24.11
C LYS A 60 -3.13 -14.65 -23.42
N SER A 61 -2.56 -15.23 -22.37
CA SER A 61 -3.24 -16.21 -21.54
C SER A 61 -3.51 -15.63 -20.17
N THR A 62 -4.44 -14.65 -20.10
CA THR A 62 -4.98 -14.19 -18.81
C THR A 62 -5.86 -15.31 -18.25
N ASN A 63 -5.33 -16.09 -17.33
CA ASN A 63 -6.07 -17.11 -16.64
C ASN A 63 -7.35 -16.45 -16.02
N LYS A 64 -8.53 -16.89 -16.44
CA LYS A 64 -9.84 -16.37 -16.01
C LYS A 64 -9.93 -16.24 -14.48
N ASN A 65 -9.32 -17.19 -13.76
CA ASN A 65 -9.27 -17.18 -12.30
C ASN A 65 -8.46 -16.00 -11.72
N SER A 66 -7.37 -15.60 -12.36
CA SER A 66 -6.56 -14.43 -11.91
C SER A 66 -7.33 -13.13 -12.06
N LYS A 67 -8.07 -12.97 -13.15
CA LYS A 67 -8.93 -11.81 -13.38
C LYS A 67 -10.04 -11.72 -12.33
N ILE A 68 -10.70 -12.85 -12.01
CA ILE A 68 -11.75 -12.90 -10.98
C ILE A 68 -11.19 -12.49 -9.61
N LYS A 69 -10.01 -12.98 -9.24
CA LYS A 69 -9.36 -12.64 -7.97
C LYS A 69 -8.99 -11.16 -7.91
N TYR A 70 -8.42 -10.60 -8.99
CA TYR A 70 -8.11 -9.18 -9.12
C TYR A 70 -9.36 -8.31 -8.89
N GLU A 71 -10.43 -8.59 -9.62
CA GLU A 71 -11.69 -7.86 -9.54
C GLU A 71 -12.35 -7.95 -8.15
N ARG A 72 -12.19 -9.07 -7.47
CA ARG A 72 -12.72 -9.26 -6.12
C ARG A 72 -12.03 -8.33 -5.12
N VAL A 73 -10.70 -8.20 -5.19
CA VAL A 73 -9.95 -7.25 -4.35
C VAL A 73 -10.29 -5.82 -4.71
N LEU A 74 -10.28 -5.47 -6.01
CA LEU A 74 -10.62 -4.14 -6.50
C LEU A 74 -11.99 -3.69 -5.98
N ARG A 75 -13.02 -4.52 -6.12
CA ARG A 75 -14.38 -4.22 -5.61
C ARG A 75 -14.40 -4.00 -4.10
N SER A 76 -13.62 -4.78 -3.34
CA SER A 76 -13.57 -4.65 -1.89
C SER A 76 -12.87 -3.35 -1.46
N LEU A 77 -11.75 -3.00 -2.10
CA LEU A 77 -11.05 -1.73 -1.89
C LEU A 77 -11.95 -0.54 -2.27
N LEU A 78 -12.60 -0.62 -3.43
CA LEU A 78 -13.47 0.44 -3.93
C LEU A 78 -14.64 0.71 -2.97
N LYS A 79 -15.26 -0.33 -2.40
CA LYS A 79 -16.29 -0.17 -1.36
C LYS A 79 -15.76 0.61 -0.15
N GLY A 80 -14.52 0.33 0.28
CA GLY A 80 -13.88 1.06 1.37
C GLY A 80 -13.61 2.52 1.02
N CYS A 81 -13.04 2.79 -0.15
CA CYS A 81 -12.77 4.15 -0.61
C CYS A 81 -14.06 4.97 -0.77
N LYS A 82 -15.12 4.39 -1.35
CA LYS A 82 -16.43 5.06 -1.49
C LYS A 82 -17.09 5.39 -0.14
N LEU A 83 -16.90 4.56 0.88
CA LEU A 83 -17.38 4.84 2.22
C LEU A 83 -16.66 6.10 2.78
N LEU A 84 -15.34 6.19 2.63
CA LEU A 84 -14.57 7.35 3.07
C LEU A 84 -14.95 8.63 2.29
N GLU A 85 -15.12 8.53 0.98
CA GLU A 85 -15.57 9.61 0.12
C GLU A 85 -16.98 10.10 0.54
N LYS A 86 -17.93 9.19 0.76
CA LYS A 86 -19.28 9.51 1.23
C LYS A 86 -19.27 10.25 2.59
N ASN A 87 -18.31 9.92 3.45
CA ASN A 87 -18.11 10.59 4.74
C ASN A 87 -17.30 11.89 4.63
N LYS A 88 -17.22 12.50 3.44
CA LYS A 88 -16.62 13.82 3.19
C LYS A 88 -15.12 13.88 3.56
N CYS A 89 -14.39 12.78 3.44
CA CYS A 89 -12.95 12.83 3.50
C CYS A 89 -12.40 13.63 2.32
N ARG A 90 -11.34 14.42 2.54
CA ARG A 90 -10.73 15.26 1.50
C ARG A 90 -9.77 14.47 0.60
N PHE A 91 -9.16 13.43 1.14
CA PHE A 91 -8.29 12.49 0.45
C PHE A 91 -8.22 11.17 1.23
N ILE A 92 -7.74 10.13 0.58
CA ILE A 92 -7.63 8.77 1.15
C ILE A 92 -6.16 8.36 1.25
N VAL A 93 -5.80 7.74 2.37
CA VAL A 93 -4.52 7.04 2.56
C VAL A 93 -4.81 5.56 2.72
N ILE A 94 -4.00 4.71 2.08
CA ILE A 94 -4.08 3.24 2.18
C ILE A 94 -2.75 2.74 2.73
N PRO A 95 -2.61 2.47 4.05
CA PRO A 95 -1.37 1.99 4.66
C PRO A 95 -1.07 0.52 4.31
N CYS A 96 -0.93 0.24 3.03
CA CYS A 96 -0.64 -1.09 2.50
C CYS A 96 0.08 -0.97 1.15
N ASN A 97 1.36 -1.37 1.09
CA ASN A 97 2.15 -1.31 -0.14
C ASN A 97 1.50 -2.08 -1.30
N THR A 98 1.15 -3.33 -1.07
CA THR A 98 0.58 -4.22 -2.10
C THR A 98 -0.75 -3.70 -2.66
N ALA A 99 -1.55 -2.97 -1.86
CA ALA A 99 -2.83 -2.42 -2.32
C ALA A 99 -2.67 -1.38 -3.43
N HIS A 100 -1.49 -0.75 -3.56
CA HIS A 100 -1.20 0.21 -4.62
C HIS A 100 -1.07 -0.42 -6.02
N TYR A 101 -1.07 -1.75 -6.10
CA TYR A 101 -1.24 -2.45 -7.38
C TYR A 101 -2.57 -2.12 -8.08
N TRP A 102 -3.60 -1.79 -7.30
CA TRP A 102 -4.93 -1.37 -7.78
C TRP A 102 -5.12 0.14 -7.82
N TYR A 103 -4.05 0.93 -7.59
CA TYR A 103 -4.13 2.38 -7.43
C TYR A 103 -4.83 3.08 -8.60
N ASP A 104 -4.40 2.82 -9.83
CA ASP A 104 -4.93 3.50 -11.01
C ASP A 104 -6.43 3.19 -11.23
N ASP A 105 -6.83 1.93 -11.03
CA ASP A 105 -8.23 1.54 -11.16
C ASP A 105 -9.12 2.08 -10.03
N LEU A 106 -8.57 2.27 -8.85
CA LEU A 106 -9.26 2.93 -7.74
C LEU A 106 -9.41 4.43 -8.02
N GLN A 107 -8.32 5.11 -8.39
CA GLN A 107 -8.35 6.56 -8.62
C GLN A 107 -9.28 6.96 -9.76
N LYS A 108 -9.41 6.15 -10.81
CA LYS A 108 -10.39 6.36 -11.89
C LYS A 108 -11.85 6.32 -11.43
N LYS A 109 -12.14 5.72 -10.27
CA LYS A 109 -13.51 5.47 -9.77
C LYS A 109 -13.84 6.23 -8.48
N ILE A 110 -12.92 7.02 -7.97
CA ILE A 110 -13.01 7.83 -6.75
C ILE A 110 -12.69 9.27 -7.10
N ASN A 111 -13.56 10.21 -6.71
CA ASN A 111 -13.43 11.63 -7.07
C ASN A 111 -12.44 12.39 -6.19
N ILE A 112 -12.15 11.90 -4.98
CA ILE A 112 -11.17 12.50 -4.08
C ILE A 112 -9.78 11.86 -4.27
N PRO A 113 -8.68 12.59 -4.04
CA PRO A 113 -7.35 12.06 -4.21
C PRO A 113 -7.07 10.84 -3.31
N ILE A 114 -6.50 9.80 -3.88
CA ILE A 114 -5.87 8.70 -3.12
C ILE A 114 -4.37 8.97 -3.11
N ILE A 115 -3.77 9.06 -1.93
CA ILE A 115 -2.32 9.28 -1.81
C ILE A 115 -1.58 8.01 -2.26
N ASN A 116 -0.75 8.14 -3.29
CA ASN A 116 0.06 7.04 -3.79
C ASN A 116 1.32 6.88 -2.93
N MET A 117 1.28 5.97 -1.96
CA MET A 117 2.37 5.77 -1.00
C MET A 117 3.73 5.46 -1.68
N PRO A 118 3.87 4.56 -2.68
CA PRO A 118 5.13 4.38 -3.42
C PRO A 118 5.67 5.68 -4.03
N LYS A 119 4.81 6.53 -4.59
CA LYS A 119 5.19 7.83 -5.14
C LYS A 119 5.68 8.78 -4.05
N GLU A 120 5.05 8.81 -2.89
CA GLU A 120 5.50 9.65 -1.78
C GLU A 120 6.83 9.18 -1.20
N VAL A 121 7.04 7.86 -1.09
CA VAL A 121 8.35 7.28 -0.71
C VAL A 121 9.43 7.68 -1.73
N PHE A 122 9.14 7.64 -3.03
CA PHE A 122 10.06 8.09 -4.07
C PHE A 122 10.42 9.57 -3.90
N LYS A 123 9.43 10.45 -3.69
CA LYS A 123 9.67 11.88 -3.44
C LYS A 123 10.57 12.10 -2.21
N PHE A 124 10.33 11.35 -1.15
CA PHE A 124 11.14 11.41 0.06
C PHE A 124 12.58 10.96 -0.24
N THR A 125 12.76 9.85 -0.96
CA THR A 125 14.08 9.36 -1.37
C THR A 125 14.81 10.38 -2.22
N LYS A 126 14.13 10.98 -3.19
CA LYS A 126 14.71 12.04 -4.06
C LYS A 126 15.20 13.26 -3.28
N LYS A 127 14.53 13.60 -2.18
CA LYS A 127 14.94 14.71 -1.32
C LYS A 127 16.17 14.38 -0.45
N ASN A 128 16.34 13.10 -0.08
CA ASN A 128 17.32 12.69 0.94
C ASN A 128 18.48 11.84 0.39
N CYS A 129 18.41 11.35 -0.83
CA CYS A 129 19.44 10.52 -1.46
C CYS A 129 19.95 11.15 -2.76
N LYS A 130 21.22 10.93 -3.06
CA LYS A 130 21.81 11.35 -4.34
C LYS A 130 21.23 10.49 -5.48
N LYS A 131 21.09 11.08 -6.67
CA LYS A 131 20.72 10.34 -7.89
C LYS A 131 21.68 9.16 -8.12
N ASN A 132 21.20 8.07 -8.67
CA ASN A 132 21.93 6.82 -8.90
C ASN A 132 22.37 6.07 -7.62
N SER A 133 21.90 6.48 -6.44
CA SER A 133 22.15 5.72 -5.21
C SER A 133 21.50 4.34 -5.26
N LYS A 134 22.12 3.38 -4.57
CA LYS A 134 21.53 2.04 -4.34
C LYS A 134 20.49 2.17 -3.23
N VAL A 135 19.24 1.79 -3.50
CA VAL A 135 18.14 1.83 -2.54
C VAL A 135 17.63 0.41 -2.29
N GLY A 136 17.73 -0.07 -1.06
CA GLY A 136 17.23 -1.39 -0.69
C GLY A 136 15.72 -1.38 -0.46
N LEU A 137 14.97 -2.27 -1.11
CA LEU A 137 13.53 -2.48 -0.91
C LEU A 137 13.30 -3.72 -0.05
N LEU A 138 12.92 -3.51 1.22
CA LEU A 138 12.43 -4.56 2.11
C LEU A 138 10.90 -4.58 2.07
N ALA A 139 10.31 -5.61 1.51
CA ALA A 139 8.88 -5.69 1.30
C ALA A 139 8.39 -7.15 1.28
N THR A 140 7.07 -7.33 1.41
CA THR A 140 6.47 -8.66 1.23
C THR A 140 6.59 -9.13 -0.21
N GLU A 141 6.57 -10.44 -0.43
CA GLU A 141 6.61 -11.06 -1.76
C GLU A 141 5.54 -10.46 -2.70
N GLY A 142 4.31 -10.24 -2.21
CA GLY A 142 3.25 -9.60 -2.99
C GLY A 142 3.62 -8.20 -3.46
N THR A 143 4.29 -7.40 -2.64
CA THR A 143 4.77 -6.07 -3.03
C THR A 143 5.88 -6.15 -4.08
N LEU A 144 6.83 -7.08 -3.89
CA LEU A 144 7.92 -7.30 -4.85
C LEU A 144 7.39 -7.76 -6.21
N LYS A 145 6.47 -8.72 -6.24
CA LYS A 145 5.83 -9.25 -7.46
C LYS A 145 5.03 -8.19 -8.22
N THR A 146 4.38 -7.26 -7.53
CA THR A 146 3.60 -6.20 -8.19
C THR A 146 4.45 -5.11 -8.84
N GLY A 147 5.69 -4.95 -8.41
CA GLY A 147 6.59 -3.92 -8.92
C GLY A 147 6.08 -2.49 -8.70
N VAL A 148 5.23 -2.25 -7.70
CA VAL A 148 4.64 -0.91 -7.45
C VAL A 148 5.67 0.18 -7.18
N TYR A 149 6.87 -0.17 -6.74
CA TYR A 149 7.98 0.75 -6.55
C TYR A 149 8.81 0.95 -7.81
N ASN A 150 8.94 -0.07 -8.66
CA ASN A 150 9.76 -0.02 -9.87
C ASN A 150 9.36 1.13 -10.80
N ASN A 151 8.05 1.38 -10.94
CA ASN A 151 7.52 2.45 -11.80
C ASN A 151 8.03 3.86 -11.44
N PHE A 152 8.61 4.04 -10.25
CA PHE A 152 9.13 5.32 -9.77
C PHE A 152 10.64 5.33 -9.63
N PHE A 153 11.26 4.19 -9.32
CA PHE A 153 12.66 4.12 -8.91
C PHE A 153 13.61 3.71 -10.03
N ASP A 154 13.19 2.86 -10.96
CA ASP A 154 14.07 2.20 -11.94
C ASP A 154 14.85 3.16 -12.85
N GLU A 155 14.36 4.39 -13.06
CA GLU A 155 15.04 5.38 -13.91
C GLU A 155 16.05 6.26 -13.16
N GLU A 156 15.85 6.49 -11.88
CA GLU A 156 16.67 7.44 -11.10
C GLU A 156 17.51 6.77 -10.02
N TYR A 157 17.19 5.53 -9.63
CA TYR A 157 17.85 4.80 -8.53
C TYR A 157 18.02 3.33 -8.87
N ASN A 158 19.11 2.73 -8.35
CA ASN A 158 19.31 1.30 -8.43
C ASN A 158 18.54 0.61 -7.29
N LEU A 159 17.32 0.14 -7.58
CA LEU A 159 16.44 -0.51 -6.60
C LEU A 159 16.89 -1.96 -6.35
N LEU A 160 17.53 -2.19 -5.21
CA LEU A 160 17.98 -3.51 -4.79
C LEU A 160 16.83 -4.26 -4.09
N LYS A 161 16.58 -5.49 -4.53
CA LYS A 161 15.63 -6.42 -3.95
C LYS A 161 16.37 -7.59 -3.32
N PRO A 162 15.82 -8.26 -2.30
CA PRO A 162 16.37 -9.53 -1.83
C PRO A 162 16.44 -10.52 -3.00
N SER A 163 17.56 -11.26 -3.11
CA SER A 163 17.70 -12.35 -4.10
C SER A 163 16.78 -13.52 -3.71
N ASP A 164 16.22 -14.20 -4.71
CA ASP A 164 15.33 -15.37 -4.50
C ASP A 164 16.06 -16.57 -3.84
N ASP A 165 17.39 -16.58 -3.88
CA ASP A 165 18.24 -17.65 -3.34
C ASP A 165 18.49 -17.58 -1.82
N ARG A 166 17.99 -16.58 -1.11
CA ARG A 166 18.06 -16.53 0.35
C ARG A 166 16.84 -17.21 0.95
N PRO A 167 17.04 -18.10 1.97
CA PRO A 167 15.92 -18.64 2.71
C PRO A 167 15.07 -17.46 3.17
N GLN A 168 13.78 -17.50 2.86
CA GLN A 168 12.82 -16.48 3.29
C GLN A 168 13.03 -16.29 4.78
N CYS A 169 13.44 -15.09 5.19
CA CYS A 169 13.49 -14.72 6.60
C CYS A 169 12.08 -14.94 7.13
N GLY A 170 11.87 -16.07 7.77
CA GLY A 170 10.62 -16.36 8.44
C GLY A 170 10.35 -15.19 9.37
N PHE A 171 9.14 -14.70 9.37
CA PHE A 171 8.68 -13.76 10.37
C PHE A 171 9.02 -14.37 11.74
N VAL A 172 10.05 -13.88 12.38
CA VAL A 172 10.30 -14.19 13.79
C VAL A 172 9.13 -13.54 14.51
N ARG A 173 8.15 -14.36 14.87
CA ARG A 173 7.11 -13.95 15.80
C ARG A 173 7.82 -13.41 17.03
N ALA A 174 7.62 -12.16 17.36
CA ALA A 174 8.04 -11.67 18.66
C ALA A 174 7.46 -12.62 19.74
N PRO A 175 8.24 -13.04 20.74
CA PRO A 175 7.73 -13.89 21.81
C PRO A 175 6.50 -13.21 22.42
N ASP A 176 5.46 -14.02 22.67
CA ASP A 176 4.19 -13.56 23.22
C ASP A 176 4.47 -12.71 24.47
N GLN A 177 4.14 -11.44 24.39
CA GLN A 177 4.08 -10.63 25.63
C GLN A 177 2.90 -11.16 26.46
N PRO A 178 3.08 -11.42 27.76
CA PRO A 178 1.99 -11.85 28.61
C PRO A 178 0.88 -10.78 28.62
N ARG A 179 -0.36 -11.26 28.60
CA ARG A 179 -1.58 -10.44 28.67
C ARG A 179 -1.70 -9.71 30.01
#